data_8786899f7d82b7d2756ef6494a8b95cf
#
_entry.id   8786899f7d82b7d2756ef6494a8b95cf
#
_cell.length_a   1.000
_cell.length_b   1.000
_cell.length_c   1.000
_cell.angle_alpha   90.00
_cell.angle_beta   90.00
_cell.angle_gamma   90.00
#
_symmetry.space_group_name_H-M   'P 1'
#
loop_
_entity.id
_entity.type
_entity.pdbx_description
1 polymer ?
#
loop_
_entity_poly.entity_id
_entity_poly.type
_entity_poly.pdbx_seq_one_letter_code
_entity_poly.pdbx_strand_id
1 'polypeptide(L)'
;LAGPRRPQDRVLLSQARQDFTRALADYTDAPEARANVEIAGEHVEIGHGAVTIAAITSCTNTSNPSVMIGAGLLAKNAVERGLTSKPWVKTTLAPGSKVVTDYYEKSGLLPYLEKLGFDIVGYGCTTCIGNSGPLIPEVSAAVNEADLAVTSVLSGNRNFEGRINPDVKMNYLASPPLVVAYAIAGTMDIDITREPLGTSEDGTPVYLADIWPSADEVQTTIDASIDAEMFTSRYRDVFEGDDRWKSLPTPEGDVFAWDSASTYVRKAPYFDALQRDPQPVANILGARVLALLGDSVTTDHISPAGSIKAESPAGKYLSEHGVERANFNSYGSRRGNHEVMIRGTFANIRLKNLMLDGVEGGFTVDFTQGDDVVAPIFDAASSYAERNIPLVILAGKEYGSCLLYTSPSPRD
;
A
#
# COMPACT_ATOMS: atom_id res chain seq x y z
N LEU A 1 9.54 12.65 -8.16
CA LEU A 1 8.54 12.03 -7.30
C LEU A 1 7.16 12.15 -7.92
N ALA A 2 6.20 11.39 -7.40
CA ALA A 2 4.78 11.59 -7.67
C ALA A 2 3.96 11.41 -6.39
N GLY A 3 2.88 12.18 -6.24
CA GLY A 3 2.01 12.19 -5.04
C GLY A 3 1.63 13.61 -4.65
N PRO A 4 1.06 13.82 -3.45
CA PRO A 4 0.78 12.82 -2.39
C PRO A 4 -0.51 12.02 -2.57
N ARG A 5 -1.43 12.41 -3.47
CA ARG A 5 -2.75 11.80 -3.60
C ARG A 5 -2.80 10.73 -4.69
N ARG A 6 -2.18 11.01 -5.84
CA ARG A 6 -2.28 10.16 -7.02
C ARG A 6 -0.90 9.89 -7.63
N PRO A 7 -0.66 8.70 -8.20
CA PRO A 7 0.64 8.35 -8.79
C PRO A 7 0.99 9.18 -10.03
N GLN A 8 0.04 9.86 -10.66
CA GLN A 8 0.27 10.74 -11.79
C GLN A 8 0.59 12.19 -11.40
N ASP A 9 0.43 12.58 -10.14
CA ASP A 9 0.73 13.93 -9.67
C ASP A 9 2.25 14.10 -9.57
N ARG A 10 2.84 14.66 -10.64
CA ARG A 10 4.29 14.82 -10.74
C ARG A 10 4.80 15.89 -9.79
N VAL A 11 5.81 15.54 -9.01
CA VAL A 11 6.52 16.43 -8.07
C VAL A 11 7.99 16.49 -8.45
N LEU A 12 8.50 17.69 -8.73
CA LEU A 12 9.93 17.91 -8.97
C LEU A 12 10.70 17.75 -7.64
N LEU A 13 11.85 17.07 -7.67
CA LEU A 13 12.63 16.82 -6.45
C LEU A 13 13.03 18.12 -5.75
N SER A 14 13.41 19.14 -6.51
CA SER A 14 13.76 20.48 -5.99
C SER A 14 12.58 21.27 -5.43
N GLN A 15 11.36 20.82 -5.65
CA GLN A 15 10.12 21.46 -5.18
C GLN A 15 9.35 20.57 -4.21
N ALA A 16 9.89 19.38 -3.89
CA ALA A 16 9.19 18.37 -3.10
C ALA A 16 8.72 18.89 -1.73
N ARG A 17 9.58 19.65 -1.03
CA ARG A 17 9.22 20.31 0.22
C ARG A 17 8.07 21.31 0.05
N GLN A 18 8.16 22.17 -0.96
CA GLN A 18 7.12 23.21 -1.19
C GLN A 18 5.77 22.59 -1.58
N ASP A 19 5.81 21.54 -2.42
CA ASP A 19 4.60 20.81 -2.82
C ASP A 19 3.99 20.05 -1.63
N PHE A 20 4.82 19.45 -0.76
CA PHE A 20 4.39 18.87 0.50
C PHE A 20 3.70 19.91 1.39
N THR A 21 4.37 21.05 1.67
CA THR A 21 3.81 22.13 2.53
C THR A 21 2.48 22.64 1.99
N ARG A 22 2.37 22.82 0.67
CA ARG A 22 1.12 23.24 0.03
C ARG A 22 0.01 22.18 0.19
N ALA A 23 0.34 20.92 -0.04
CA ALA A 23 -0.62 19.83 0.08
C ALA A 23 -1.06 19.58 1.53
N LEU A 24 -0.20 19.86 2.51
CA LEU A 24 -0.51 19.66 3.93
C LEU A 24 -1.75 20.43 4.39
N ALA A 25 -1.99 21.60 3.84
CA ALA A 25 -3.17 22.43 4.16
C ALA A 25 -4.52 21.72 3.87
N ASP A 26 -4.51 20.69 3.02
CA ASP A 26 -5.72 19.88 2.73
C ASP A 26 -5.95 18.75 3.75
N TYR A 27 -4.98 18.53 4.65
CA TYR A 27 -4.99 17.39 5.58
C TYR A 27 -5.08 17.79 7.06
N THR A 28 -4.78 19.06 7.39
CA THR A 28 -4.79 19.54 8.77
C THR A 28 -4.96 21.05 8.85
N ASP A 29 -5.69 21.50 9.90
CA ASP A 29 -5.78 22.90 10.30
C ASP A 29 -4.70 23.28 11.34
N ALA A 30 -3.91 22.31 11.82
CA ALA A 30 -2.88 22.48 12.85
C ALA A 30 -1.47 22.14 12.30
N PRO A 31 -0.91 22.91 11.35
CA PRO A 31 0.31 22.56 10.60
C PRO A 31 1.57 22.39 11.47
N GLU A 32 1.57 22.90 12.69
CA GLU A 32 2.68 22.81 13.64
C GLU A 32 2.57 21.63 14.63
N ALA A 33 1.57 20.76 14.46
CA ALA A 33 1.38 19.64 15.40
C ALA A 33 2.59 18.69 15.40
N ARG A 34 2.99 18.27 16.59
CA ARG A 34 4.10 17.35 16.86
C ARG A 34 3.69 16.36 17.93
N ALA A 35 4.35 15.22 17.94
CA ALA A 35 4.19 14.20 18.98
C ALA A 35 5.55 13.67 19.42
N ASN A 36 5.72 13.46 20.73
CA ASN A 36 6.87 12.79 21.28
C ASN A 36 6.62 11.28 21.31
N VAL A 37 7.58 10.51 20.85
CA VAL A 37 7.48 9.05 20.75
C VAL A 37 8.74 8.44 21.38
N GLU A 38 8.57 7.40 22.17
CA GLU A 38 9.69 6.59 22.67
C GLU A 38 9.76 5.31 21.83
N ILE A 39 10.86 5.13 21.11
CA ILE A 39 11.09 3.98 20.23
C ILE A 39 12.41 3.32 20.65
N ALA A 40 12.36 2.06 21.06
CA ALA A 40 13.54 1.29 21.50
C ALA A 40 14.40 2.01 22.57
N GLY A 41 13.77 2.84 23.43
CA GLY A 41 14.45 3.61 24.48
C GLY A 41 14.98 4.98 24.02
N GLU A 42 14.77 5.37 22.77
CA GLU A 42 15.08 6.71 22.26
C GLU A 42 13.83 7.59 22.26
N HIS A 43 13.96 8.81 22.78
CA HIS A 43 12.91 9.83 22.69
C HIS A 43 13.09 10.64 21.42
N VAL A 44 12.10 10.58 20.54
CA VAL A 44 12.08 11.29 19.27
C VAL A 44 10.81 12.12 19.12
N GLU A 45 10.90 13.23 18.41
CA GLU A 45 9.76 14.04 18.04
C GLU A 45 9.42 13.79 16.57
N ILE A 46 8.16 13.51 16.26
CA ILE A 46 7.63 13.39 14.91
C ILE A 46 6.54 14.44 14.68
N GLY A 47 6.43 14.90 13.45
CA GLY A 47 5.41 15.88 13.04
C GLY A 47 4.80 15.53 11.70
N HIS A 48 4.03 16.46 11.16
CA HIS A 48 3.54 16.32 9.79
C HIS A 48 4.70 16.12 8.81
N GLY A 49 4.47 15.28 7.79
CA GLY A 49 5.49 14.94 6.82
C GLY A 49 6.52 13.90 7.28
N ALA A 50 6.48 13.46 8.55
CA ALA A 50 7.34 12.36 8.98
C ALA A 50 7.15 11.15 8.05
N VAL A 51 8.24 10.62 7.51
CA VAL A 51 8.23 9.39 6.71
C VAL A 51 8.12 8.22 7.65
N THR A 52 6.97 7.59 7.71
CA THR A 52 6.71 6.44 8.59
C THR A 52 6.83 5.09 7.89
N ILE A 53 6.82 5.09 6.55
CA ILE A 53 7.08 3.92 5.70
C ILE A 53 8.04 4.33 4.59
N ALA A 54 9.14 3.60 4.44
CA ALA A 54 10.03 3.68 3.29
C ALA A 54 10.17 2.27 2.68
N ALA A 55 9.63 2.07 1.48
CA ALA A 55 9.53 0.72 0.92
C ALA A 55 10.10 0.64 -0.50
N ILE A 56 11.12 -0.20 -0.67
CA ILE A 56 11.51 -0.67 -2.00
C ILE A 56 10.63 -1.88 -2.31
N THR A 57 9.62 -1.68 -3.16
CA THR A 57 8.61 -2.71 -3.45
C THR A 57 8.60 -3.02 -4.94
N SER A 58 8.24 -4.26 -5.27
CA SER A 58 8.19 -4.73 -6.65
C SER A 58 7.22 -3.91 -7.49
N CYS A 59 7.77 -3.33 -8.53
CA CYS A 59 7.07 -2.73 -9.68
C CYS A 59 8.08 -2.64 -10.83
N THR A 60 7.77 -1.89 -11.87
CA THR A 60 8.67 -1.72 -13.04
C THR A 60 10.09 -1.31 -12.65
N ASN A 61 10.23 -0.48 -11.61
CA ASN A 61 11.53 -0.01 -11.13
C ASN A 61 12.43 -1.13 -10.60
N THR A 62 11.87 -2.12 -9.88
CA THR A 62 12.68 -3.20 -9.30
C THR A 62 13.15 -4.24 -10.33
N SER A 63 12.66 -4.17 -11.56
CA SER A 63 13.17 -4.97 -12.68
C SER A 63 14.32 -4.28 -13.43
N ASN A 64 14.68 -3.05 -13.04
CA ASN A 64 15.80 -2.31 -13.62
C ASN A 64 17.02 -2.38 -12.68
N PRO A 65 18.09 -3.12 -13.06
CA PRO A 65 19.28 -3.25 -12.23
C PRO A 65 19.94 -1.91 -11.87
N SER A 66 19.92 -0.93 -12.76
CA SER A 66 20.59 0.35 -12.51
C SER A 66 20.02 1.09 -11.28
N VAL A 67 18.71 1.11 -11.13
CA VAL A 67 18.09 1.79 -9.96
C VAL A 67 18.21 0.96 -8.70
N MET A 68 18.22 -0.35 -8.80
CA MET A 68 18.41 -1.24 -7.65
C MET A 68 19.85 -1.19 -7.14
N ILE A 69 20.83 -1.38 -8.01
CA ILE A 69 22.26 -1.23 -7.67
C ILE A 69 22.52 0.19 -7.16
N GLY A 70 21.93 1.21 -7.79
CA GLY A 70 22.02 2.60 -7.31
C GLY A 70 21.51 2.77 -5.88
N ALA A 71 20.42 2.10 -5.49
CA ALA A 71 19.93 2.11 -4.12
C ALA A 71 20.90 1.42 -3.13
N GLY A 72 21.45 0.28 -3.52
CA GLY A 72 22.46 -0.43 -2.71
C GLY A 72 23.76 0.37 -2.55
N LEU A 73 24.26 1.01 -3.60
CA LEU A 73 25.43 1.89 -3.53
C LEU A 73 25.17 3.14 -2.68
N LEU A 74 24.01 3.75 -2.81
CA LEU A 74 23.62 4.88 -1.96
C LEU A 74 23.57 4.45 -0.49
N ALA A 75 22.99 3.29 -0.19
CA ALA A 75 22.97 2.73 1.18
C ALA A 75 24.40 2.51 1.69
N LYS A 76 25.29 1.93 0.88
CA LYS A 76 26.71 1.76 1.22
C LYS A 76 27.35 3.10 1.56
N ASN A 77 27.26 4.07 0.65
CA ASN A 77 27.85 5.40 0.82
C ASN A 77 27.32 6.12 2.07
N ALA A 78 26.04 5.94 2.41
CA ALA A 78 25.43 6.50 3.61
C ALA A 78 25.95 5.83 4.88
N VAL A 79 25.94 4.51 4.95
CA VAL A 79 26.40 3.73 6.11
C VAL A 79 27.90 3.95 6.37
N GLU A 80 28.72 4.04 5.33
CA GLU A 80 30.16 4.32 5.47
C GLU A 80 30.45 5.74 5.99
N ARG A 81 29.43 6.64 5.92
CA ARG A 81 29.48 7.97 6.54
C ARG A 81 28.73 8.05 7.89
N GLY A 82 28.35 6.91 8.45
CA GLY A 82 27.69 6.83 9.76
C GLY A 82 26.21 7.21 9.74
N LEU A 83 25.57 7.32 8.57
CA LEU A 83 24.13 7.59 8.50
C LEU A 83 23.31 6.33 8.74
N THR A 84 22.14 6.52 9.38
CA THR A 84 21.15 5.48 9.65
C THR A 84 19.76 5.96 9.22
N SER A 85 18.83 5.05 8.99
CA SER A 85 17.41 5.38 8.88
C SER A 85 16.89 5.91 10.21
N LYS A 86 15.91 6.81 10.16
CA LYS A 86 15.29 7.32 11.40
C LYS A 86 14.49 6.23 12.10
N PRO A 87 14.48 6.18 13.44
CA PRO A 87 13.88 5.08 14.20
C PRO A 87 12.36 4.95 14.00
N TRP A 88 11.67 6.00 13.62
CA TRP A 88 10.22 5.97 13.33
C TRP A 88 9.88 5.49 11.91
N VAL A 89 10.89 5.24 11.06
CA VAL A 89 10.68 4.81 9.67
C VAL A 89 10.67 3.30 9.59
N LYS A 90 9.55 2.72 9.20
CA LYS A 90 9.46 1.31 8.85
C LYS A 90 10.00 1.11 7.44
N THR A 91 11.17 0.50 7.34
CA THR A 91 11.84 0.18 6.08
C THR A 91 11.54 -1.23 5.62
N THR A 92 11.42 -1.47 4.32
CA THR A 92 11.22 -2.82 3.75
C THR A 92 11.82 -2.92 2.35
N LEU A 93 12.33 -4.12 2.02
CA LEU A 93 12.78 -4.49 0.69
C LEU A 93 11.98 -5.71 0.19
N ALA A 94 11.20 -5.50 -0.88
CA ALA A 94 10.42 -6.56 -1.52
C ALA A 94 10.67 -6.55 -3.03
N PRO A 95 11.78 -7.13 -3.51
CA PRO A 95 12.13 -7.10 -4.93
C PRO A 95 11.19 -7.97 -5.79
N GLY A 96 11.18 -7.72 -7.09
CA GLY A 96 10.34 -8.46 -8.04
C GLY A 96 10.79 -9.88 -8.32
N SER A 97 12.05 -10.21 -8.03
CA SER A 97 12.64 -11.50 -8.32
C SER A 97 13.75 -11.84 -7.32
N LYS A 98 13.97 -13.13 -7.09
CA LYS A 98 15.12 -13.64 -6.31
C LYS A 98 16.46 -13.28 -6.95
N VAL A 99 16.53 -13.06 -8.26
CA VAL A 99 17.74 -12.58 -8.95
C VAL A 99 18.24 -11.26 -8.38
N VAL A 100 17.34 -10.40 -7.89
CA VAL A 100 17.72 -9.13 -7.24
C VAL A 100 18.52 -9.41 -5.96
N THR A 101 18.11 -10.39 -5.18
CA THR A 101 18.86 -10.81 -3.99
C THR A 101 20.24 -11.34 -4.38
N ASP A 102 20.30 -12.18 -5.41
CA ASP A 102 21.57 -12.79 -5.86
C ASP A 102 22.59 -11.72 -6.26
N TYR A 103 22.19 -10.71 -7.03
CA TYR A 103 23.14 -9.65 -7.41
C TYR A 103 23.45 -8.70 -6.24
N TYR A 104 22.55 -8.47 -5.29
CA TYR A 104 22.87 -7.73 -4.08
C TYR A 104 23.88 -8.48 -3.18
N GLU A 105 23.74 -9.80 -3.05
CA GLU A 105 24.71 -10.64 -2.35
C GLU A 105 26.06 -10.63 -3.06
N LYS A 106 26.08 -10.88 -4.38
CA LYS A 106 27.31 -10.93 -5.18
C LYS A 106 28.05 -9.59 -5.22
N SER A 107 27.32 -8.47 -5.25
CA SER A 107 27.91 -7.13 -5.19
C SER A 107 28.30 -6.70 -3.78
N GLY A 108 27.92 -7.46 -2.73
CA GLY A 108 28.15 -7.10 -1.33
C GLY A 108 27.34 -5.90 -0.85
N LEU A 109 26.24 -5.55 -1.53
CA LEU A 109 25.42 -4.37 -1.19
C LEU A 109 24.28 -4.69 -0.23
N LEU A 110 23.85 -5.96 -0.14
CA LEU A 110 22.74 -6.36 0.75
C LEU A 110 22.98 -5.97 2.23
N PRO A 111 24.16 -6.21 2.83
CA PRO A 111 24.41 -5.85 4.22
C PRO A 111 24.29 -4.36 4.55
N TYR A 112 24.51 -3.49 3.57
CA TYR A 112 24.35 -2.03 3.76
C TYR A 112 22.87 -1.63 3.74
N LEU A 113 22.06 -2.27 2.90
CA LEU A 113 20.61 -2.09 2.92
C LEU A 113 20.02 -2.59 4.24
N GLU A 114 20.42 -3.76 4.71
CA GLU A 114 20.01 -4.34 6.00
C GLU A 114 20.40 -3.45 7.20
N LYS A 115 21.58 -2.83 7.18
CA LYS A 115 21.99 -1.85 8.20
C LYS A 115 21.10 -0.62 8.26
N LEU A 116 20.46 -0.26 7.15
CA LEU A 116 19.42 0.78 7.10
C LEU A 116 18.02 0.23 7.34
N GLY A 117 17.90 -1.06 7.73
CA GLY A 117 16.64 -1.73 8.02
C GLY A 117 15.85 -2.17 6.78
N PHE A 118 16.42 -2.09 5.57
CA PHE A 118 15.80 -2.60 4.36
C PHE A 118 16.00 -4.11 4.22
N ASP A 119 15.37 -4.86 5.13
CA ASP A 119 15.38 -6.32 5.11
C ASP A 119 14.46 -6.86 4.02
N ILE A 120 14.82 -8.02 3.45
CA ILE A 120 13.98 -8.72 2.47
C ILE A 120 12.78 -9.33 3.19
N VAL A 121 11.61 -8.71 3.03
CA VAL A 121 10.36 -9.15 3.66
C VAL A 121 9.50 -10.04 2.75
N GLY A 122 9.87 -10.17 1.49
CA GLY A 122 9.16 -10.96 0.49
C GLY A 122 9.54 -10.59 -0.93
N TYR A 123 8.87 -11.19 -1.89
CA TYR A 123 9.03 -10.90 -3.32
C TYR A 123 7.70 -10.52 -3.94
N GLY A 124 7.70 -9.49 -4.78
CA GLY A 124 6.50 -9.04 -5.47
C GLY A 124 5.85 -7.81 -4.85
N CYS A 125 4.56 -7.62 -5.15
CA CYS A 125 3.78 -6.47 -4.69
C CYS A 125 3.42 -6.63 -3.21
N THR A 126 4.12 -5.94 -2.33
CA THR A 126 3.85 -5.92 -0.89
C THR A 126 3.23 -4.59 -0.47
N THR A 127 4.03 -3.57 -0.21
CA THR A 127 3.56 -2.25 0.28
C THR A 127 2.59 -1.59 -0.67
N CYS A 128 2.80 -1.66 -1.98
CA CYS A 128 1.92 -0.98 -2.95
C CYS A 128 0.48 -1.54 -3.02
N ILE A 129 0.21 -2.69 -2.41
CA ILE A 129 -1.13 -3.28 -2.28
C ILE A 129 -1.63 -3.34 -0.83
N GLY A 130 -0.98 -2.61 0.09
CA GLY A 130 -1.38 -2.53 1.49
C GLY A 130 -0.92 -3.70 2.36
N ASN A 131 0.09 -4.45 1.94
CA ASN A 131 0.65 -5.57 2.70
C ASN A 131 1.92 -5.20 3.50
N SER A 132 2.14 -3.92 3.76
CA SER A 132 3.25 -3.46 4.63
C SER A 132 3.02 -3.74 6.11
N GLY A 133 1.82 -4.20 6.48
CA GLY A 133 1.43 -4.36 7.87
C GLY A 133 1.26 -3.03 8.62
N PRO A 134 1.02 -3.06 9.95
CA PRO A 134 0.86 -1.86 10.76
C PRO A 134 2.15 -1.03 10.81
N LEU A 135 2.03 0.23 11.18
CA LEU A 135 3.18 1.04 11.60
C LEU A 135 3.81 0.46 12.87
N ILE A 136 4.98 0.98 13.25
CA ILE A 136 5.55 0.76 14.58
C ILE A 136 4.48 1.18 15.60
N PRO A 137 4.13 0.35 16.60
CA PRO A 137 2.98 0.60 17.47
C PRO A 137 2.97 1.98 18.13
N GLU A 138 4.12 2.42 18.61
CA GLU A 138 4.31 3.70 19.27
C GLU A 138 4.09 4.87 18.29
N VAL A 139 4.56 4.71 17.04
CA VAL A 139 4.35 5.68 15.97
C VAL A 139 2.89 5.74 15.58
N SER A 140 2.22 4.58 15.42
CA SER A 140 0.79 4.51 15.10
C SER A 140 -0.05 5.20 16.17
N ALA A 141 0.25 4.97 17.46
CA ALA A 141 -0.45 5.62 18.57
C ALA A 141 -0.31 7.15 18.50
N ALA A 142 0.92 7.64 18.38
CA ALA A 142 1.21 9.08 18.31
C ALA A 142 0.59 9.76 17.09
N VAL A 143 0.63 9.10 15.92
CA VAL A 143 0.01 9.61 14.69
C VAL A 143 -1.49 9.78 14.85
N ASN A 144 -2.16 8.81 15.46
CA ASN A 144 -3.61 8.85 15.67
C ASN A 144 -4.01 9.84 16.78
N GLU A 145 -3.24 9.94 17.87
CA GLU A 145 -3.53 10.83 18.99
C GLU A 145 -3.38 12.31 18.60
N ALA A 146 -2.31 12.64 17.86
CA ALA A 146 -2.03 14.01 17.42
C ALA A 146 -2.57 14.34 16.01
N ASP A 147 -3.33 13.43 15.39
CA ASP A 147 -3.90 13.55 14.04
C ASP A 147 -2.85 13.96 12.98
N LEU A 148 -1.66 13.38 13.04
CA LEU A 148 -0.56 13.77 12.17
C LEU A 148 -0.80 13.33 10.71
N ALA A 149 -0.49 14.20 9.76
CA ALA A 149 -0.39 13.87 8.35
C ALA A 149 1.02 13.33 8.03
N VAL A 150 1.24 12.07 8.36
CA VAL A 150 2.50 11.38 8.07
C VAL A 150 2.54 10.82 6.66
N THR A 151 3.74 10.43 6.20
CA THR A 151 3.97 10.09 4.81
C THR A 151 4.53 8.68 4.63
N SER A 152 4.28 8.10 3.46
CA SER A 152 5.03 6.96 2.94
C SER A 152 5.81 7.35 1.69
N VAL A 153 7.00 6.80 1.52
CA VAL A 153 7.81 6.90 0.31
C VAL A 153 8.10 5.51 -0.21
N LEU A 154 7.64 5.18 -1.41
CA LEU A 154 7.75 3.83 -1.94
C LEU A 154 8.10 3.82 -3.43
N SER A 155 8.76 2.75 -3.89
CA SER A 155 9.15 2.58 -5.29
C SER A 155 8.08 1.89 -6.15
N GLY A 156 6.92 1.58 -5.58
CA GLY A 156 5.78 1.00 -6.28
C GLY A 156 5.00 2.04 -7.10
N ASN A 157 4.17 1.60 -8.03
CA ASN A 157 3.39 2.48 -8.90
C ASN A 157 1.97 2.80 -8.39
N ARG A 158 1.64 2.42 -7.15
CA ARG A 158 0.32 2.67 -6.54
C ARG A 158 0.48 3.27 -5.17
N ASN A 159 0.37 4.57 -5.08
CA ASN A 159 0.47 5.35 -3.85
C ASN A 159 -0.88 5.98 -3.48
N PHE A 160 -1.90 5.13 -3.31
CA PHE A 160 -3.23 5.63 -2.94
C PHE A 160 -3.36 5.91 -1.46
N GLU A 161 -4.00 7.01 -1.17
CA GLU A 161 -4.42 7.36 0.17
C GLU A 161 -5.29 6.25 0.79
N GLY A 162 -4.95 5.87 2.03
CA GLY A 162 -5.63 4.81 2.77
C GLY A 162 -5.37 3.39 2.30
N ARG A 163 -4.72 3.18 1.15
CA ARG A 163 -4.42 1.84 0.63
C ARG A 163 -3.10 1.29 1.15
N ILE A 164 -2.07 2.12 1.22
CA ILE A 164 -0.74 1.71 1.66
C ILE A 164 -0.77 1.36 3.14
N ASN A 165 -1.33 2.26 3.94
CA ASN A 165 -1.55 2.06 5.37
C ASN A 165 -2.67 3.02 5.83
N PRO A 166 -3.59 2.60 6.73
CA PRO A 166 -4.70 3.44 7.18
C PRO A 166 -4.25 4.68 7.98
N ASP A 167 -3.10 4.62 8.65
CA ASP A 167 -2.59 5.73 9.45
C ASP A 167 -1.79 6.75 8.61
N VAL A 168 -1.48 6.42 7.35
CA VAL A 168 -0.67 7.26 6.47
C VAL A 168 -1.55 8.02 5.50
N LYS A 169 -1.57 9.36 5.65
CA LYS A 169 -2.42 10.24 4.85
C LYS A 169 -1.82 10.62 3.50
N MET A 170 -0.49 10.73 3.39
CA MET A 170 0.20 11.22 2.20
C MET A 170 1.19 10.18 1.67
N ASN A 171 1.14 9.89 0.38
CA ASN A 171 1.95 8.82 -0.20
C ASN A 171 2.75 9.32 -1.41
N TYR A 172 4.04 9.03 -1.44
CA TYR A 172 4.94 9.47 -2.50
C TYR A 172 5.59 8.30 -3.22
N LEU A 173 5.50 8.32 -4.54
CA LEU A 173 6.22 7.41 -5.41
C LEU A 173 7.60 7.99 -5.68
N ALA A 174 8.64 7.19 -5.47
CA ALA A 174 10.03 7.55 -5.67
C ALA A 174 10.84 6.42 -6.31
N SER A 175 12.01 6.73 -6.86
CA SER A 175 12.96 5.68 -7.25
C SER A 175 13.55 4.98 -6.01
N PRO A 176 14.02 3.72 -6.12
CA PRO A 176 14.64 3.01 -5.02
C PRO A 176 15.75 3.79 -4.29
N PRO A 177 16.70 4.49 -4.96
CA PRO A 177 17.67 5.32 -4.27
C PRO A 177 17.04 6.45 -3.44
N LEU A 178 16.00 7.10 -3.97
CA LEU A 178 15.31 8.16 -3.23
C LEU A 178 14.49 7.61 -2.05
N VAL A 179 13.96 6.39 -2.13
CA VAL A 179 13.32 5.72 -0.98
C VAL A 179 14.33 5.58 0.16
N VAL A 180 15.56 5.14 -0.12
CA VAL A 180 16.63 5.05 0.89
C VAL A 180 16.98 6.43 1.44
N ALA A 181 17.12 7.43 0.58
CA ALA A 181 17.46 8.80 1.01
C ALA A 181 16.38 9.40 1.94
N TYR A 182 15.10 9.19 1.64
CA TYR A 182 13.99 9.66 2.49
C TYR A 182 13.85 8.85 3.79
N ALA A 183 14.27 7.59 3.83
CA ALA A 183 14.35 6.83 5.09
C ALA A 183 15.39 7.44 6.04
N ILE A 184 16.53 7.88 5.50
CA ILE A 184 17.60 8.56 6.24
C ILE A 184 17.15 9.95 6.69
N ALA A 185 16.52 10.73 5.80
CA ALA A 185 15.98 12.05 6.12
C ALA A 185 14.85 11.98 7.15
N GLY A 186 13.99 10.97 7.06
CA GLY A 186 12.86 10.72 7.96
C GLY A 186 11.69 11.68 7.80
N THR A 187 11.72 12.60 6.84
CA THR A 187 10.66 13.60 6.62
C THR A 187 10.56 14.01 5.16
N MET A 188 9.36 14.39 4.72
CA MET A 188 9.13 15.10 3.46
C MET A 188 9.31 16.62 3.59
N ASP A 189 9.30 17.17 4.82
CA ASP A 189 9.57 18.59 5.09
C ASP A 189 11.07 18.87 5.09
N ILE A 190 11.71 18.57 3.98
CA ILE A 190 13.14 18.79 3.73
C ILE A 190 13.37 19.16 2.27
N ASP A 191 14.22 20.14 1.99
CA ASP A 191 14.81 20.27 0.66
C ASP A 191 15.98 19.30 0.53
N ILE A 192 15.67 18.07 0.16
CA ILE A 192 16.63 16.97 0.07
C ILE A 192 17.80 17.26 -0.90
N THR A 193 17.67 18.28 -1.76
CA THR A 193 18.71 18.69 -2.70
C THR A 193 19.71 19.67 -2.12
N ARG A 194 19.39 20.30 -0.97
CA ARG A 194 20.17 21.37 -0.38
C ARG A 194 20.44 21.19 1.11
N GLU A 195 19.59 20.49 1.81
CA GLU A 195 19.72 20.27 3.25
C GLU A 195 20.41 18.93 3.54
N PRO A 196 21.16 18.82 4.64
CA PRO A 196 21.83 17.59 4.99
C PRO A 196 20.81 16.51 5.39
N LEU A 197 21.08 15.27 5.01
CA LEU A 197 20.29 14.09 5.41
C LEU A 197 20.59 13.67 6.86
N GLY A 198 21.76 14.01 7.34
CA GLY A 198 22.25 13.70 8.67
C GLY A 198 23.67 14.23 8.87
N THR A 199 24.29 13.72 9.92
CA THR A 199 25.66 14.12 10.33
C THR A 199 26.49 12.85 10.45
N SER A 200 27.71 12.86 9.92
CA SER A 200 28.68 11.80 10.09
C SER A 200 29.21 11.72 11.52
N GLU A 201 29.93 10.65 11.85
CA GLU A 201 30.49 10.44 13.19
C GLU A 201 31.43 11.57 13.64
N ASP A 202 32.09 12.25 12.73
CA ASP A 202 32.98 13.39 13.00
C ASP A 202 32.26 14.75 13.11
N GLY A 203 30.92 14.75 13.00
CA GLY A 203 30.09 15.95 13.09
C GLY A 203 29.90 16.68 11.76
N THR A 204 30.40 16.16 10.64
CA THR A 204 30.25 16.79 9.32
C THR A 204 28.86 16.56 8.73
N PRO A 205 28.13 17.61 8.26
CA PRO A 205 26.86 17.42 7.55
C PRO A 205 27.05 16.60 6.27
N VAL A 206 26.16 15.62 6.05
CA VAL A 206 26.17 14.75 4.87
C VAL A 206 24.94 15.05 4.01
N TYR A 207 25.19 15.42 2.76
CA TYR A 207 24.16 15.78 1.79
C TYR A 207 23.86 14.62 0.84
N LEU A 208 22.73 14.69 0.15
CA LEU A 208 22.37 13.71 -0.87
C LEU A 208 23.45 13.54 -1.94
N ALA A 209 24.07 14.65 -2.36
CA ALA A 209 25.13 14.64 -3.36
C ALA A 209 26.39 13.88 -2.92
N ASP A 210 26.68 13.83 -1.62
CA ASP A 210 27.86 13.13 -1.07
C ASP A 210 27.73 11.61 -1.10
N ILE A 211 26.49 11.11 -1.14
CA ILE A 211 26.18 9.67 -1.10
C ILE A 211 25.57 9.15 -2.40
N TRP A 212 25.23 10.04 -3.33
CA TRP A 212 24.66 9.63 -4.61
C TRP A 212 25.71 8.96 -5.49
N PRO A 213 25.50 7.68 -5.92
CA PRO A 213 26.46 6.98 -6.72
C PRO A 213 26.57 7.58 -8.13
N SER A 214 27.76 7.57 -8.70
CA SER A 214 27.97 7.94 -10.10
C SER A 214 27.42 6.89 -11.06
N ALA A 215 27.12 7.29 -12.29
CA ALA A 215 26.68 6.36 -13.34
C ALA A 215 27.73 5.28 -13.63
N ASP A 216 29.02 5.63 -13.54
CA ASP A 216 30.12 4.69 -13.76
C ASP A 216 30.24 3.64 -12.65
N GLU A 217 30.04 4.02 -11.38
CA GLU A 217 29.99 3.08 -10.26
C GLU A 217 28.82 2.10 -10.41
N VAL A 218 27.65 2.61 -10.77
CA VAL A 218 26.46 1.77 -11.01
C VAL A 218 26.74 0.77 -12.14
N GLN A 219 27.24 1.25 -13.28
CA GLN A 219 27.51 0.38 -14.43
C GLN A 219 28.59 -0.66 -14.13
N THR A 220 29.69 -0.24 -13.50
CA THR A 220 30.78 -1.16 -13.10
C THR A 220 30.28 -2.25 -12.16
N THR A 221 29.41 -1.89 -11.21
CA THR A 221 28.83 -2.86 -10.28
C THR A 221 27.89 -3.83 -10.99
N ILE A 222 27.08 -3.34 -11.94
CA ILE A 222 26.20 -4.18 -12.77
C ILE A 222 27.04 -5.21 -13.54
N ASP A 223 28.06 -4.75 -14.26
CA ASP A 223 28.91 -5.60 -15.10
C ASP A 223 29.65 -6.69 -14.29
N ALA A 224 30.01 -6.37 -13.03
CA ALA A 224 30.68 -7.30 -12.14
C ALA A 224 29.73 -8.29 -11.44
N SER A 225 28.44 -7.93 -11.27
CA SER A 225 27.54 -8.66 -10.38
C SER A 225 26.39 -9.37 -11.08
N ILE A 226 26.04 -9.00 -12.30
CA ILE A 226 24.88 -9.56 -13.01
C ILE A 226 25.34 -10.36 -14.21
N ASP A 227 24.92 -11.62 -14.28
CA ASP A 227 25.18 -12.50 -15.39
C ASP A 227 23.93 -13.31 -15.80
N ALA A 228 23.98 -13.91 -16.99
CA ALA A 228 22.87 -14.70 -17.54
C ALA A 228 22.60 -15.99 -16.74
N GLU A 229 23.61 -16.52 -16.06
CA GLU A 229 23.47 -17.76 -15.30
C GLU A 229 22.60 -17.57 -14.07
N MET A 230 22.62 -16.40 -13.42
CA MET A 230 21.71 -16.06 -12.33
C MET A 230 20.25 -16.25 -12.72
N PHE A 231 19.86 -15.76 -13.89
CA PHE A 231 18.50 -15.92 -14.39
C PHE A 231 18.20 -17.38 -14.72
N THR A 232 19.09 -18.06 -15.42
CA THR A 232 18.90 -19.46 -15.81
C THR A 232 18.78 -20.37 -14.60
N SER A 233 19.65 -20.19 -13.59
CA SER A 233 19.64 -21.01 -12.37
C SER A 233 18.37 -20.83 -11.56
N ARG A 234 17.88 -19.59 -11.43
CA ARG A 234 16.65 -19.29 -10.66
C ARG A 234 15.37 -19.75 -11.33
N TYR A 235 15.37 -19.87 -12.66
CA TYR A 235 14.19 -20.31 -13.41
C TYR A 235 14.23 -21.78 -13.83
N ARG A 236 15.38 -22.48 -13.67
CA ARG A 236 15.54 -23.87 -14.06
C ARG A 236 14.51 -24.80 -13.46
N ASP A 237 14.28 -24.64 -12.14
CA ASP A 237 13.44 -25.52 -11.34
C ASP A 237 12.14 -24.84 -10.89
N VAL A 238 11.73 -23.77 -11.61
CA VAL A 238 10.56 -22.96 -11.21
C VAL A 238 9.26 -23.76 -11.12
N PHE A 239 9.13 -24.82 -11.90
CA PHE A 239 7.96 -25.69 -11.90
C PHE A 239 8.06 -26.84 -10.90
N GLU A 240 9.22 -27.10 -10.30
CA GLU A 240 9.38 -28.18 -9.33
C GLU A 240 8.86 -27.81 -7.95
N GLY A 241 8.94 -26.54 -7.58
CA GLY A 241 8.61 -26.06 -6.24
C GLY A 241 9.53 -26.61 -5.15
N ASP A 242 9.33 -26.14 -3.92
CA ASP A 242 10.00 -26.68 -2.74
C ASP A 242 9.27 -27.92 -2.18
N ASP A 243 9.82 -28.54 -1.14
CA ASP A 243 9.24 -29.73 -0.53
C ASP A 243 7.85 -29.47 0.09
N ARG A 244 7.59 -28.22 0.55
CA ARG A 244 6.28 -27.83 1.07
C ARG A 244 5.26 -27.79 -0.06
N TRP A 245 5.64 -27.22 -1.21
CA TRP A 245 4.80 -27.21 -2.40
C TRP A 245 4.49 -28.63 -2.90
N LYS A 246 5.51 -29.50 -2.97
CA LYS A 246 5.37 -30.89 -3.40
C LYS A 246 4.52 -31.73 -2.45
N SER A 247 4.49 -31.38 -1.16
CA SER A 247 3.71 -32.08 -0.14
C SER A 247 2.26 -31.64 0.00
N LEU A 248 1.85 -30.58 -0.74
CA LEU A 248 0.46 -30.12 -0.72
C LEU A 248 -0.46 -31.23 -1.25
N PRO A 249 -1.52 -31.59 -0.51
CA PRO A 249 -2.50 -32.53 -1.01
C PRO A 249 -3.22 -31.91 -2.23
N THR A 250 -3.14 -32.59 -3.36
CA THR A 250 -3.87 -32.21 -4.56
C THR A 250 -5.18 -33.03 -4.61
N PRO A 251 -6.35 -32.38 -4.67
CA PRO A 251 -7.61 -33.09 -4.83
C PRO A 251 -7.61 -33.83 -6.18
N GLU A 252 -8.10 -35.05 -6.16
CA GLU A 252 -8.35 -35.85 -7.36
C GLU A 252 -9.75 -35.53 -7.88
N GLY A 253 -9.89 -35.18 -9.15
CA GLY A 253 -11.18 -34.92 -9.79
C GLY A 253 -11.18 -33.70 -10.72
N ASP A 254 -12.26 -33.62 -11.52
CA ASP A 254 -12.41 -32.55 -12.54
C ASP A 254 -12.95 -31.23 -11.95
N VAL A 255 -13.38 -31.24 -10.69
CA VAL A 255 -13.97 -30.06 -10.03
C VAL A 255 -13.31 -29.84 -8.67
N PHE A 256 -13.18 -28.57 -8.30
CA PHE A 256 -12.62 -28.18 -7.00
C PHE A 256 -13.58 -28.58 -5.86
N ALA A 257 -13.06 -29.25 -4.84
CA ALA A 257 -13.78 -29.57 -3.62
C ALA A 257 -13.83 -28.35 -2.69
N TRP A 258 -14.97 -27.65 -2.69
CA TRP A 258 -15.15 -26.47 -1.86
C TRP A 258 -15.34 -26.84 -0.39
N ASP A 259 -14.55 -26.24 0.49
CA ASP A 259 -14.74 -26.29 1.93
C ASP A 259 -15.63 -25.13 2.39
N SER A 260 -16.84 -25.44 2.84
CA SER A 260 -17.80 -24.45 3.33
C SER A 260 -17.37 -23.80 4.67
N ALA A 261 -16.45 -24.43 5.42
CA ALA A 261 -15.90 -23.88 6.66
C ALA A 261 -14.73 -22.95 6.41
N SER A 262 -14.15 -22.95 5.22
CA SER A 262 -13.02 -22.07 4.90
C SER A 262 -13.40 -20.60 5.02
N THR A 263 -12.55 -19.84 5.73
CA THR A 263 -12.67 -18.36 5.82
C THR A 263 -11.76 -17.63 4.83
N TYR A 264 -11.03 -18.36 3.97
CA TYR A 264 -10.14 -17.80 2.95
C TYR A 264 -10.63 -18.03 1.52
N VAL A 265 -11.17 -19.21 1.21
CA VAL A 265 -11.62 -19.57 -0.14
C VAL A 265 -13.01 -20.18 -0.05
N ARG A 266 -14.00 -19.54 -0.68
CA ARG A 266 -15.38 -19.99 -0.69
C ARG A 266 -15.95 -19.99 -2.10
N LYS A 267 -16.84 -20.95 -2.39
CA LYS A 267 -17.60 -20.94 -3.63
C LYS A 267 -18.41 -19.63 -3.74
N ALA A 268 -18.13 -18.86 -4.77
CA ALA A 268 -18.90 -17.65 -5.02
C ALA A 268 -20.26 -17.96 -5.65
N PRO A 269 -21.34 -17.24 -5.28
CA PRO A 269 -22.69 -17.54 -5.73
C PRO A 269 -23.01 -17.00 -7.13
N TYR A 270 -22.06 -16.39 -7.83
CA TYR A 270 -22.29 -15.63 -9.07
C TYR A 270 -22.91 -16.44 -10.19
N PHE A 271 -22.73 -17.75 -10.20
CA PHE A 271 -23.22 -18.66 -11.22
C PHE A 271 -24.38 -19.57 -10.76
N ASP A 272 -24.79 -19.48 -9.48
CA ASP A 272 -25.80 -20.41 -8.93
C ASP A 272 -27.18 -20.21 -9.59
N ALA A 273 -27.50 -18.98 -10.02
CA ALA A 273 -28.75 -18.65 -10.74
C ALA A 273 -28.56 -18.45 -12.25
N LEU A 274 -27.39 -18.80 -12.78
CA LEU A 274 -27.09 -18.58 -14.20
C LEU A 274 -27.95 -19.48 -15.08
N GLN A 275 -28.68 -18.88 -15.99
CA GLN A 275 -29.49 -19.57 -16.99
C GLN A 275 -28.72 -19.64 -18.32
N ARG A 276 -28.96 -20.70 -19.09
CA ARG A 276 -28.33 -20.88 -20.41
C ARG A 276 -28.67 -19.74 -21.36
N ASP A 277 -29.92 -19.30 -21.36
CA ASP A 277 -30.42 -18.24 -22.20
C ASP A 277 -30.53 -16.94 -21.35
N PRO A 278 -29.95 -15.82 -21.82
CA PRO A 278 -30.02 -14.57 -21.09
C PRO A 278 -31.48 -14.07 -21.02
N GLN A 279 -31.85 -13.61 -19.82
CA GLN A 279 -33.18 -13.00 -19.65
C GLN A 279 -33.27 -11.66 -20.40
N PRO A 280 -34.45 -11.28 -20.92
CA PRO A 280 -34.63 -9.98 -21.52
C PRO A 280 -34.39 -8.86 -20.52
N VAL A 281 -33.89 -7.73 -21.00
CA VAL A 281 -33.69 -6.55 -20.19
C VAL A 281 -35.04 -6.04 -19.65
N ALA A 282 -35.12 -5.85 -18.35
CA ALA A 282 -36.34 -5.35 -17.69
C ALA A 282 -36.06 -3.96 -17.06
N ASN A 283 -37.11 -3.17 -16.91
CA ASN A 283 -37.03 -1.91 -16.19
C ASN A 283 -36.76 -2.14 -14.67
N ILE A 284 -35.90 -1.34 -14.12
CA ILE A 284 -35.67 -1.28 -12.66
C ILE A 284 -36.67 -0.27 -12.09
N LEU A 285 -37.61 -0.74 -11.28
CA LEU A 285 -38.65 0.10 -10.71
C LEU A 285 -38.48 0.20 -9.19
N GLY A 286 -38.73 1.39 -8.63
CA GLY A 286 -38.68 1.62 -7.18
C GLY A 286 -37.29 1.54 -6.54
N ALA A 287 -36.23 1.60 -7.35
CA ALA A 287 -34.87 1.57 -6.84
C ALA A 287 -34.56 2.75 -5.89
N ARG A 288 -33.75 2.49 -4.89
CA ARG A 288 -33.22 3.51 -3.97
C ARG A 288 -31.74 3.76 -4.26
N VAL A 289 -31.31 4.99 -4.00
CA VAL A 289 -29.89 5.35 -4.11
C VAL A 289 -29.18 4.84 -2.87
N LEU A 290 -28.22 3.91 -3.07
CA LEU A 290 -27.37 3.40 -2.00
C LEU A 290 -26.18 4.33 -1.74
N ALA A 291 -25.63 4.92 -2.80
CA ALA A 291 -24.52 5.86 -2.68
C ALA A 291 -24.57 6.87 -3.82
N LEU A 292 -24.27 8.13 -3.50
CA LEU A 292 -24.04 9.21 -4.44
C LEU A 292 -22.56 9.60 -4.38
N LEU A 293 -21.82 9.24 -5.43
CA LEU A 293 -20.36 9.38 -5.46
C LEU A 293 -19.95 10.41 -6.52
N GLY A 294 -18.83 11.08 -6.27
CA GLY A 294 -18.25 12.03 -7.22
C GLY A 294 -17.48 11.34 -8.36
N ASP A 295 -16.66 12.14 -9.04
CA ASP A 295 -15.75 11.68 -10.09
C ASP A 295 -14.58 10.87 -9.52
N SER A 296 -13.96 10.06 -10.37
CA SER A 296 -12.70 9.33 -10.08
C SER A 296 -12.79 8.33 -8.93
N VAL A 297 -13.97 7.77 -8.66
CA VAL A 297 -14.13 6.63 -7.77
C VAL A 297 -13.78 5.35 -8.51
N THR A 298 -12.55 4.93 -8.38
CA THR A 298 -11.94 3.83 -9.13
C THR A 298 -12.14 2.48 -8.43
N THR A 299 -11.65 1.40 -9.04
CA THR A 299 -11.68 0.05 -8.44
C THR A 299 -11.01 -0.01 -7.06
N ASP A 300 -10.06 0.87 -6.75
CA ASP A 300 -9.39 0.90 -5.45
C ASP A 300 -10.26 1.51 -4.33
N HIS A 301 -11.27 2.28 -4.67
CA HIS A 301 -12.28 2.76 -3.73
C HIS A 301 -13.41 1.76 -3.55
N ILE A 302 -13.72 0.99 -4.59
CA ILE A 302 -14.83 0.04 -4.62
C ILE A 302 -14.43 -1.28 -3.97
N SER A 303 -13.29 -1.85 -4.40
CA SER A 303 -12.80 -3.14 -3.91
C SER A 303 -11.93 -2.93 -2.68
N PRO A 304 -12.20 -3.63 -1.57
CA PRO A 304 -11.46 -3.42 -0.33
C PRO A 304 -10.02 -3.93 -0.45
N ALA A 305 -9.12 -3.21 0.22
CA ALA A 305 -7.73 -3.58 0.43
C ALA A 305 -7.30 -3.22 1.87
N GLY A 306 -6.12 -3.67 2.28
CA GLY A 306 -5.61 -3.38 3.62
C GLY A 306 -6.26 -4.20 4.72
N SER A 307 -6.06 -3.78 5.96
CA SER A 307 -6.49 -4.50 7.17
C SER A 307 -8.00 -4.45 7.38
N ILE A 308 -8.53 -5.51 8.01
CA ILE A 308 -9.94 -5.64 8.35
C ILE A 308 -10.13 -5.16 9.79
N LYS A 309 -10.96 -4.13 9.99
CA LYS A 309 -11.30 -3.63 11.33
C LYS A 309 -12.29 -4.58 12.02
N ALA A 310 -12.13 -4.77 13.33
CA ALA A 310 -12.96 -5.71 14.10
C ALA A 310 -14.45 -5.33 14.11
N GLU A 311 -14.74 -4.04 14.18
CA GLU A 311 -16.09 -3.47 14.21
C GLU A 311 -16.76 -3.42 12.83
N SER A 312 -15.99 -3.62 11.75
CA SER A 312 -16.53 -3.62 10.39
C SER A 312 -17.43 -4.84 10.13
N PRO A 313 -18.35 -4.79 9.14
CA PRO A 313 -19.14 -5.96 8.74
C PRO A 313 -18.31 -7.20 8.44
N ALA A 314 -17.13 -7.04 7.81
CA ALA A 314 -16.21 -8.14 7.53
C ALA A 314 -15.54 -8.67 8.80
N GLY A 315 -15.18 -7.79 9.75
CA GLY A 315 -14.60 -8.20 11.03
C GLY A 315 -15.59 -8.98 11.89
N LYS A 316 -16.84 -8.52 11.95
CA LYS A 316 -17.94 -9.24 12.65
C LYS A 316 -18.14 -10.62 12.03
N TYR A 317 -18.24 -10.71 10.71
CA TYR A 317 -18.34 -12.00 9.99
C TYR A 317 -17.21 -12.96 10.36
N LEU A 318 -15.96 -12.49 10.37
CA LEU A 318 -14.81 -13.33 10.73
C LEU A 318 -14.87 -13.79 12.19
N SER A 319 -15.24 -12.91 13.11
CA SER A 319 -15.40 -13.25 14.53
C SER A 319 -16.50 -14.30 14.74
N GLU A 320 -17.63 -14.18 14.04
CA GLU A 320 -18.74 -15.16 14.06
C GLU A 320 -18.31 -16.52 13.51
N HIS A 321 -17.31 -16.56 12.64
CA HIS A 321 -16.69 -17.79 12.13
C HIS A 321 -15.48 -18.27 12.94
N GLY A 322 -15.30 -17.75 14.17
CA GLY A 322 -14.27 -18.20 15.10
C GLY A 322 -12.85 -17.73 14.76
N VAL A 323 -12.68 -16.75 13.87
CA VAL A 323 -11.37 -16.18 13.56
C VAL A 323 -11.03 -15.13 14.62
N GLU A 324 -9.93 -15.30 15.32
CA GLU A 324 -9.41 -14.30 16.25
C GLU A 324 -8.93 -13.04 15.52
N ARG A 325 -9.05 -11.86 16.15
CA ARG A 325 -8.64 -10.58 15.56
C ARG A 325 -7.20 -10.58 15.03
N ALA A 326 -6.28 -11.20 15.75
CA ALA A 326 -4.87 -11.32 15.34
C ALA A 326 -4.71 -12.06 14.00
N ASN A 327 -5.68 -12.90 13.62
CA ASN A 327 -5.69 -13.73 12.44
C ASN A 327 -6.61 -13.20 11.32
N PHE A 328 -7.15 -11.98 11.45
CA PHE A 328 -8.01 -11.40 10.41
C PHE A 328 -7.27 -11.21 9.09
N ASN A 329 -5.99 -10.87 9.15
CA ASN A 329 -5.20 -10.49 7.99
C ASN A 329 -5.79 -9.29 7.24
N SER A 330 -5.64 -9.26 5.93
CA SER A 330 -6.16 -8.20 5.08
C SER A 330 -7.26 -8.68 4.15
N TYR A 331 -8.05 -7.77 3.61
CA TYR A 331 -8.98 -8.07 2.52
C TYR A 331 -8.27 -8.71 1.32
N GLY A 332 -7.04 -8.25 1.00
CA GLY A 332 -6.24 -8.84 -0.06
C GLY A 332 -5.93 -10.31 0.15
N SER A 333 -5.62 -10.71 1.38
CA SER A 333 -5.35 -12.12 1.74
C SER A 333 -6.61 -13.00 1.67
N ARG A 334 -7.79 -12.42 1.84
CA ARG A 334 -9.08 -13.12 1.87
C ARG A 334 -9.93 -12.90 0.62
N ARG A 335 -9.33 -12.39 -0.46
CA ARG A 335 -10.06 -12.08 -1.70
C ARG A 335 -10.71 -13.30 -2.37
N GLY A 336 -10.32 -14.51 -2.02
CA GLY A 336 -10.99 -15.76 -2.41
C GLY A 336 -12.28 -16.05 -1.63
N ASN A 337 -12.61 -15.25 -0.61
CA ASN A 337 -13.84 -15.35 0.17
C ASN A 337 -14.77 -14.16 -0.16
N HIS A 338 -15.76 -14.41 -1.00
CA HIS A 338 -16.72 -13.39 -1.43
C HIS A 338 -17.51 -12.78 -0.26
N GLU A 339 -17.74 -13.52 0.82
CA GLU A 339 -18.46 -13.05 2.00
C GLU A 339 -17.66 -11.93 2.73
N VAL A 340 -16.34 -12.07 2.80
CA VAL A 340 -15.45 -11.03 3.33
C VAL A 340 -15.40 -9.85 2.37
N MET A 341 -15.25 -10.12 1.07
CA MET A 341 -15.09 -9.07 0.07
C MET A 341 -16.32 -8.20 -0.10
N ILE A 342 -17.52 -8.78 -0.13
CA ILE A 342 -18.76 -8.01 -0.27
C ILE A 342 -19.00 -7.10 0.95
N ARG A 343 -18.62 -7.54 2.14
CA ARG A 343 -18.72 -6.76 3.39
C ARG A 343 -17.72 -5.60 3.45
N GLY A 344 -16.68 -5.64 2.63
CA GLY A 344 -15.70 -4.59 2.47
C GLY A 344 -15.88 -3.73 1.22
N THR A 345 -16.88 -4.01 0.38
CA THR A 345 -17.16 -3.19 -0.79
C THR A 345 -17.48 -1.77 -0.35
N PHE A 346 -16.81 -0.79 -0.96
CA PHE A 346 -16.83 0.62 -0.57
C PHE A 346 -16.30 0.96 0.84
N ALA A 347 -15.62 0.05 1.52
CA ALA A 347 -15.06 0.31 2.85
C ALA A 347 -13.75 1.12 2.83
N ASN A 348 -13.40 1.75 1.71
CA ASN A 348 -12.26 2.67 1.64
C ASN A 348 -12.49 3.83 2.61
N ILE A 349 -11.52 4.10 3.49
CA ILE A 349 -11.61 5.09 4.57
C ILE A 349 -11.74 6.54 4.07
N ARG A 350 -11.42 6.80 2.81
CA ARG A 350 -11.49 8.11 2.16
C ARG A 350 -12.65 8.24 1.17
N LEU A 351 -13.51 7.25 1.09
CA LEU A 351 -14.69 7.35 0.25
C LEU A 351 -15.61 8.45 0.81
N LYS A 352 -16.07 9.33 -0.07
CA LYS A 352 -17.05 10.37 0.27
C LYS A 352 -18.37 10.03 -0.41
N ASN A 353 -19.35 9.65 0.39
CA ASN A 353 -20.71 9.51 -0.07
C ASN A 353 -21.44 10.86 0.10
N LEU A 354 -21.77 11.51 -1.01
CA LEU A 354 -22.39 12.84 -1.02
C LEU A 354 -23.82 12.87 -0.43
N MET A 355 -24.36 11.72 -0.04
CA MET A 355 -25.59 11.63 0.77
C MET A 355 -25.33 11.95 2.24
N LEU A 356 -24.06 11.98 2.68
CA LEU A 356 -23.66 12.28 4.05
C LEU A 356 -22.80 13.53 4.06
N ASP A 357 -23.10 14.47 4.94
CA ASP A 357 -22.30 15.69 5.09
C ASP A 357 -21.10 15.43 6.02
N GLY A 358 -19.90 15.64 5.50
CA GLY A 358 -18.65 15.55 6.26
C GLY A 358 -18.21 14.15 6.72
N VAL A 359 -18.93 13.08 6.34
CA VAL A 359 -18.58 11.71 6.71
C VAL A 359 -17.72 11.06 5.63
N GLU A 360 -16.53 10.59 6.02
CA GLU A 360 -15.66 9.77 5.17
C GLU A 360 -15.76 8.28 5.53
N GLY A 361 -15.52 7.42 4.55
CA GLY A 361 -15.56 5.97 4.70
C GLY A 361 -16.77 5.33 4.03
N GLY A 362 -16.91 4.04 4.23
CA GLY A 362 -17.94 3.20 3.61
C GLY A 362 -19.30 3.27 4.29
N PHE A 363 -19.85 4.47 4.42
CA PHE A 363 -21.14 4.71 5.11
C PHE A 363 -22.19 5.27 4.14
N THR A 364 -23.46 5.07 4.50
CA THR A 364 -24.61 5.61 3.80
C THR A 364 -25.78 5.82 4.78
N VAL A 365 -26.86 6.43 4.29
CA VAL A 365 -28.13 6.50 5.02
C VAL A 365 -28.94 5.24 4.76
N ASP A 366 -29.37 4.56 5.81
CA ASP A 366 -30.34 3.45 5.73
C ASP A 366 -31.76 3.97 5.93
N PHE A 367 -32.40 4.39 4.86
CA PHE A 367 -33.79 4.89 4.89
C PHE A 367 -34.82 3.84 5.31
N THR A 368 -34.43 2.56 5.41
CA THR A 368 -35.32 1.52 5.91
C THR A 368 -35.47 1.58 7.44
N GLN A 369 -34.52 2.23 8.10
CA GLN A 369 -34.49 2.41 9.55
C GLN A 369 -34.90 3.84 9.99
N GLY A 370 -34.86 4.81 9.06
CA GLY A 370 -35.16 6.21 9.28
C GLY A 370 -34.31 7.14 8.42
N ASP A 371 -34.67 8.40 8.33
CA ASP A 371 -34.06 9.36 7.43
C ASP A 371 -32.64 9.78 7.85
N ASP A 372 -32.28 9.59 9.13
CA ASP A 372 -30.99 10.01 9.71
C ASP A 372 -30.10 8.84 10.16
N VAL A 373 -30.46 7.61 9.84
CA VAL A 373 -29.70 6.44 10.29
C VAL A 373 -28.51 6.19 9.38
N VAL A 374 -27.33 6.52 9.86
CA VAL A 374 -26.06 6.24 9.16
C VAL A 374 -25.59 4.82 9.49
N ALA A 375 -25.33 4.04 8.47
CA ALA A 375 -24.87 2.65 8.58
C ALA A 375 -23.75 2.34 7.57
N PRO A 376 -22.93 1.29 7.82
CA PRO A 376 -22.07 0.75 6.81
C PRO A 376 -22.86 0.40 5.52
N ILE A 377 -22.28 0.67 4.37
CA ILE A 377 -22.96 0.44 3.06
C ILE A 377 -23.44 -1.01 2.92
N PHE A 378 -22.67 -2.00 3.41
CA PHE A 378 -23.08 -3.39 3.40
C PHE A 378 -24.33 -3.65 4.25
N ASP A 379 -24.37 -3.11 5.47
CA ASP A 379 -25.49 -3.34 6.38
C ASP A 379 -26.77 -2.70 5.83
N ALA A 380 -26.67 -1.46 5.32
CA ALA A 380 -27.80 -0.80 4.66
C ALA A 380 -28.27 -1.59 3.42
N ALA A 381 -27.34 -2.03 2.57
CA ALA A 381 -27.68 -2.84 1.39
C ALA A 381 -28.40 -4.14 1.76
N SER A 382 -27.97 -4.79 2.85
CA SER A 382 -28.63 -6.00 3.38
C SER A 382 -30.06 -5.70 3.85
N SER A 383 -30.25 -4.59 4.56
CA SER A 383 -31.57 -4.13 5.01
C SER A 383 -32.56 -3.87 3.86
N TYR A 384 -32.07 -3.31 2.73
CA TYR A 384 -32.86 -3.17 1.51
C TYR A 384 -33.15 -4.50 0.81
N ALA A 385 -32.14 -5.38 0.76
CA ALA A 385 -32.28 -6.69 0.11
C ALA A 385 -33.34 -7.55 0.79
N GLU A 386 -33.40 -7.57 2.14
CA GLU A 386 -34.43 -8.25 2.92
C GLU A 386 -35.85 -7.79 2.58
N ARG A 387 -35.99 -6.55 2.09
CA ARG A 387 -37.27 -5.96 1.67
C ARG A 387 -37.51 -6.04 0.16
N ASN A 388 -36.62 -6.71 -0.59
CA ASN A 388 -36.66 -6.77 -2.05
C ASN A 388 -36.67 -5.40 -2.74
N ILE A 389 -36.02 -4.41 -2.15
CA ILE A 389 -35.91 -3.07 -2.72
C ILE A 389 -34.63 -3.01 -3.57
N PRO A 390 -34.74 -2.76 -4.88
CA PRO A 390 -33.57 -2.64 -5.74
C PRO A 390 -32.78 -1.37 -5.41
N LEU A 391 -31.45 -1.45 -5.61
CA LEU A 391 -30.53 -0.38 -5.30
C LEU A 391 -29.80 0.10 -6.55
N VAL A 392 -29.46 1.38 -6.58
CA VAL A 392 -28.62 2.01 -7.59
C VAL A 392 -27.52 2.83 -6.91
N ILE A 393 -26.39 2.95 -7.60
CA ILE A 393 -25.29 3.84 -7.25
C ILE A 393 -25.20 4.89 -8.33
N LEU A 394 -25.16 6.15 -7.93
CA LEU A 394 -24.94 7.27 -8.83
C LEU A 394 -23.50 7.74 -8.63
N ALA A 395 -22.73 7.79 -9.70
CA ALA A 395 -21.33 8.18 -9.67
C ALA A 395 -20.97 9.06 -10.86
N GLY A 396 -19.90 9.83 -10.70
CA GLY A 396 -19.36 10.68 -11.74
C GLY A 396 -18.52 9.90 -12.77
N LYS A 397 -17.73 10.63 -13.57
CA LYS A 397 -16.86 10.04 -14.58
C LYS A 397 -15.76 9.19 -13.94
N GLU A 398 -15.22 8.24 -14.73
CA GLU A 398 -14.14 7.32 -14.33
C GLU A 398 -14.53 6.34 -13.20
N TYR A 399 -15.83 6.21 -12.89
CA TYR A 399 -16.28 5.22 -11.92
C TYR A 399 -15.91 3.81 -12.35
N GLY A 400 -15.27 3.07 -11.43
CA GLY A 400 -14.84 1.69 -11.68
C GLY A 400 -13.66 1.55 -12.62
N SER A 401 -13.06 2.65 -13.11
CA SER A 401 -11.85 2.56 -13.91
C SER A 401 -10.68 2.03 -13.11
N CYS A 402 -9.82 1.23 -13.76
CA CYS A 402 -8.59 0.78 -13.15
C CYS A 402 -7.48 1.79 -13.47
N LEU A 403 -6.84 2.34 -12.46
CA LEU A 403 -5.74 3.30 -12.65
C LEU A 403 -4.55 2.73 -13.45
N LEU A 404 -4.40 1.41 -13.50
CA LEU A 404 -3.40 0.78 -14.37
C LEU A 404 -3.67 1.00 -15.87
N TYR A 405 -4.92 1.27 -16.24
CA TYR A 405 -5.30 1.55 -17.63
C TYR A 405 -5.34 3.05 -17.96
N THR A 406 -5.41 3.90 -16.93
CA THR A 406 -5.57 5.35 -17.10
C THR A 406 -4.30 6.15 -16.81
N SER A 407 -3.31 5.55 -16.15
CA SER A 407 -2.00 6.17 -15.96
C SER A 407 -1.11 5.88 -17.16
N PRO A 408 -0.46 6.91 -17.74
CA PRO A 408 0.56 6.67 -18.77
C PRO A 408 1.61 5.70 -18.22
N SER A 409 1.78 4.59 -18.90
CA SER A 409 2.87 3.67 -18.58
C SER A 409 4.19 4.28 -19.05
N PRO A 410 5.30 4.13 -18.31
CA PRO A 410 6.64 4.45 -18.83
C PRO A 410 7.01 3.65 -20.08
N ARG A 411 6.17 2.71 -20.50
CA ARG A 411 6.34 1.88 -21.70
C ARG A 411 5.58 2.44 -22.91
N ASP A 412 4.68 3.38 -22.71
CA ASP A 412 3.95 4.12 -23.76
C ASP A 412 4.70 5.43 -24.04
#